data_2234c28c5c2d9f903bbf15481e74449f
#
_entry.id   2234c28c5c2d9f903bbf15481e74449f
#
_cell.length_a   1.000
_cell.length_b   1.000
_cell.length_c   1.000
_cell.angle_alpha   90.00
_cell.angle_beta   90.00
_cell.angle_gamma   90.00
#
_symmetry.space_group_name_H-M   'P 1'
#
loop_
_entity.id
_entity.type
_entity.pdbx_description
1 polymer ?
#
loop_
_entity_poly.entity_id
_entity_poly.type
_entity_poly.pdbx_seq_one_letter_code
_entity_poly.pdbx_strand_id
1 'polypeptide(L)'
;MYKRQGFGYKISAVPFHFWTPDVYEGSPTAITAYLSVAPKAAGFALILRFFNQIFSEMPNGLSDPWISVNNLPWPQLIAILSAATMTLGNLVAIQQSSVKRMLAYSSIAHAGYMMMALPLMSTSSIEGIMMYLTMYLFMNLGAFFVVIYIKDVIGGESFDDFNGLGWKMPHIGMSMTLFMVALTGLPPTAGFVGKFYIFAAVIEAGSNFYCCLLYTSPSPRDCKT
;
A
#
# COMPACT_ATOMS: atom_id res chain seq x y z
N MET A 1 8.63 -21.91 11.16
CA MET A 1 8.96 -20.53 11.59
C MET A 1 9.31 -19.61 10.42
N TYR A 2 10.11 -20.05 9.45
CA TYR A 2 10.60 -19.24 8.31
C TYR A 2 9.52 -18.77 7.30
N LYS A 3 8.42 -19.50 7.09
CA LYS A 3 7.37 -19.13 6.12
C LYS A 3 6.64 -17.82 6.48
N ARG A 4 6.42 -17.52 7.77
CA ARG A 4 5.73 -16.30 8.22
C ARG A 4 6.57 -15.03 8.02
N GLN A 5 7.89 -15.13 8.21
CA GLN A 5 8.83 -14.05 7.95
C GLN A 5 8.91 -13.74 6.44
N GLY A 6 8.86 -14.77 5.59
CA GLY A 6 8.88 -14.61 4.14
C GLY A 6 7.72 -13.80 3.57
N PHE A 7 6.51 -13.91 4.14
CA PHE A 7 5.36 -13.11 3.71
C PHE A 7 5.54 -11.63 4.08
N GLY A 8 5.85 -11.36 5.35
CA GLY A 8 6.06 -9.99 5.83
C GLY A 8 7.19 -9.28 5.07
N TYR A 9 8.27 -9.98 4.79
CA TYR A 9 9.37 -9.48 3.98
C TYR A 9 8.92 -9.15 2.55
N LYS A 10 8.17 -10.05 1.90
CA LYS A 10 7.75 -9.88 0.50
C LYS A 10 6.80 -8.72 0.27
N ILE A 11 5.88 -8.47 1.21
CA ILE A 11 4.96 -7.32 1.15
C ILE A 11 5.55 -6.05 1.79
N SER A 12 6.74 -6.13 2.37
CA SER A 12 7.40 -5.03 3.09
C SER A 12 6.63 -4.52 4.30
N ALA A 13 5.97 -5.43 5.04
CA ALA A 13 5.27 -5.06 6.27
C ALA A 13 6.25 -4.79 7.41
N VAL A 14 5.91 -3.89 8.32
CA VAL A 14 6.65 -3.68 9.57
C VAL A 14 6.58 -4.95 10.43
N PRO A 15 7.71 -5.44 11.00
CA PRO A 15 9.05 -4.85 11.04
C PRO A 15 9.98 -5.23 9.87
N PHE A 16 9.52 -5.97 8.87
CA PHE A 16 10.35 -6.52 7.78
C PHE A 16 10.53 -5.59 6.57
N HIS A 17 10.33 -4.29 6.73
CA HIS A 17 10.28 -3.29 5.65
C HIS A 17 11.64 -2.68 5.28
N PHE A 18 12.68 -2.82 6.12
CA PHE A 18 13.96 -2.09 6.03
C PHE A 18 14.69 -2.25 4.68
N TRP A 19 14.54 -3.38 4.03
CA TRP A 19 15.18 -3.65 2.74
C TRP A 19 14.63 -2.81 1.58
N THR A 20 13.36 -2.40 1.67
CA THR A 20 12.62 -1.80 0.55
C THR A 20 13.17 -0.42 0.15
N PRO A 21 13.41 0.53 1.06
CA PRO A 21 13.94 1.84 0.69
C PRO A 21 15.34 1.76 0.07
N ASP A 22 16.21 0.93 0.63
CA ASP A 22 17.61 0.81 0.19
C ASP A 22 17.71 0.12 -1.18
N VAL A 23 16.92 -0.95 -1.39
CA VAL A 23 16.85 -1.62 -2.69
C VAL A 23 16.24 -0.71 -3.77
N TYR A 24 15.21 0.09 -3.42
CA TYR A 24 14.60 1.00 -4.40
C TYR A 24 15.55 2.13 -4.79
N GLU A 25 16.33 2.64 -3.85
CA GLU A 25 17.34 3.69 -4.15
C GLU A 25 18.48 3.13 -4.99
N GLY A 26 19.03 1.97 -4.63
CA GLY A 26 20.18 1.39 -5.29
C GLY A 26 19.91 0.73 -6.65
N SER A 27 18.64 0.37 -6.95
CA SER A 27 18.31 -0.29 -8.21
C SER A 27 18.01 0.71 -9.35
N PRO A 28 18.19 0.29 -10.62
CA PRO A 28 17.71 1.08 -11.76
C PRO A 28 16.22 1.37 -11.64
N THR A 29 15.78 2.57 -11.98
CA THR A 29 14.41 3.06 -11.73
C THR A 29 13.34 2.19 -12.39
N ALA A 30 13.62 1.62 -13.57
CA ALA A 30 12.72 0.68 -14.25
C ALA A 30 12.52 -0.62 -13.45
N ILE A 31 13.59 -1.15 -12.85
CA ILE A 31 13.54 -2.35 -12.00
C ILE A 31 12.80 -2.03 -10.70
N THR A 32 13.03 -0.84 -10.14
CA THR A 32 12.30 -0.35 -8.96
C THR A 32 10.79 -0.28 -9.22
N ALA A 33 10.38 0.23 -10.37
CA ALA A 33 8.97 0.27 -10.77
C ALA A 33 8.33 -1.13 -10.79
N TYR A 34 9.00 -2.12 -11.35
CA TYR A 34 8.55 -3.52 -11.34
C TYR A 34 8.49 -4.09 -9.92
N LEU A 35 9.55 -3.92 -9.12
CA LEU A 35 9.64 -4.43 -7.75
C LEU A 35 8.60 -3.81 -6.81
N SER A 36 8.14 -2.61 -7.10
CA SER A 36 7.15 -1.91 -6.28
C SER A 36 5.75 -2.50 -6.37
N VAL A 37 5.43 -3.18 -7.48
CA VAL A 37 4.07 -3.69 -7.75
C VAL A 37 4.02 -5.21 -7.81
N ALA A 38 4.79 -5.83 -8.71
CA ALA A 38 4.62 -7.26 -9.02
C ALA A 38 4.90 -8.20 -7.82
N PRO A 39 5.99 -8.06 -7.05
CA PRO A 39 6.23 -8.90 -5.88
C PRO A 39 5.19 -8.70 -4.78
N LYS A 40 4.67 -7.47 -4.63
CA LYS A 40 3.63 -7.18 -3.63
C LYS A 40 2.30 -7.80 -4.01
N ALA A 41 1.88 -7.67 -5.26
CA ALA A 41 0.67 -8.32 -5.76
C ALA A 41 0.73 -9.84 -5.58
N ALA A 42 1.86 -10.46 -5.95
CA ALA A 42 2.08 -11.88 -5.72
C ALA A 42 2.10 -12.24 -4.21
N GLY A 43 2.66 -11.36 -3.37
CA GLY A 43 2.66 -11.52 -1.91
C GLY A 43 1.25 -11.50 -1.32
N PHE A 44 0.41 -10.55 -1.72
CA PHE A 44 -0.98 -10.47 -1.26
C PHE A 44 -1.82 -11.65 -1.76
N ALA A 45 -1.69 -12.06 -3.01
CA ALA A 45 -2.36 -13.24 -3.53
C ALA A 45 -2.00 -14.51 -2.74
N LEU A 46 -0.71 -14.66 -2.41
CA LEU A 46 -0.22 -15.78 -1.64
C LEU A 46 -0.73 -15.77 -0.18
N ILE A 47 -0.75 -14.59 0.45
CA ILE A 47 -1.27 -14.41 1.81
C ILE A 47 -2.76 -14.70 1.86
N LEU A 48 -3.55 -14.17 0.95
CA LEU A 48 -4.99 -14.43 0.86
C LEU A 48 -5.26 -15.93 0.74
N ARG A 49 -4.54 -16.61 -0.16
CA ARG A 49 -4.67 -18.06 -0.31
C ARG A 49 -4.26 -18.83 0.94
N PHE A 50 -3.19 -18.40 1.60
CA PHE A 50 -2.69 -19.03 2.83
C PHE A 50 -3.69 -18.89 3.98
N PHE A 51 -4.21 -17.68 4.19
CA PHE A 51 -5.18 -17.43 5.27
C PHE A 51 -6.50 -18.15 5.00
N ASN A 52 -6.97 -18.15 3.75
CA ASN A 52 -8.15 -18.90 3.37
C ASN A 52 -8.01 -20.39 3.69
N GLN A 53 -6.90 -21.02 3.35
CA GLN A 53 -6.71 -22.45 3.54
C GLN A 53 -6.51 -22.88 5.02
N ILE A 54 -5.96 -22.01 5.85
CA ILE A 54 -5.55 -22.37 7.22
C ILE A 54 -6.51 -21.85 8.28
N PHE A 55 -7.08 -20.67 8.07
CA PHE A 55 -7.85 -19.96 9.09
C PHE A 55 -9.33 -19.82 8.75
N SER A 56 -9.79 -20.28 7.58
CA SER A 56 -11.21 -20.38 7.28
C SER A 56 -11.70 -21.79 7.49
N GLU A 57 -12.77 -21.94 8.28
CA GLU A 57 -13.54 -23.17 8.36
C GLU A 57 -14.72 -23.05 7.39
N MET A 58 -14.96 -24.08 6.58
CA MET A 58 -16.21 -24.20 5.82
C MET A 58 -17.27 -24.85 6.70
N PRO A 59 -18.23 -24.10 7.25
CA PRO A 59 -19.35 -24.73 7.96
C PRO A 59 -20.25 -25.40 6.92
N ASN A 60 -20.57 -26.67 7.18
CA ASN A 60 -21.52 -27.42 6.37
C ASN A 60 -22.88 -26.70 6.34
N GLY A 61 -23.21 -26.07 5.21
CA GLY A 61 -24.55 -25.53 4.96
C GLY A 61 -24.73 -24.01 5.10
N LEU A 62 -23.69 -23.20 5.34
CA LEU A 62 -23.78 -21.74 5.33
C LEU A 62 -23.34 -21.14 3.98
N SER A 63 -23.99 -20.04 3.60
CA SER A 63 -23.77 -19.32 2.35
C SER A 63 -22.44 -18.56 2.27
N ASP A 64 -21.77 -18.31 3.40
CA ASP A 64 -20.48 -17.62 3.46
C ASP A 64 -19.34 -18.61 3.69
N PRO A 65 -18.48 -18.84 2.67
CA PRO A 65 -17.34 -19.77 2.79
C PRO A 65 -16.18 -19.22 3.65
N TRP A 66 -16.30 -18.01 4.21
CA TRP A 66 -15.21 -17.28 4.84
C TRP A 66 -15.44 -17.03 6.33
N ILE A 67 -15.61 -18.09 7.13
CA ILE A 67 -15.67 -17.93 8.59
C ILE A 67 -14.27 -18.10 9.17
N SER A 68 -13.77 -17.05 9.81
CA SER A 68 -12.48 -17.10 10.49
C SER A 68 -12.54 -17.93 11.76
N VAL A 69 -11.46 -18.69 12.06
CA VAL A 69 -11.30 -19.42 13.31
C VAL A 69 -11.20 -18.42 14.47
N ASN A 70 -12.27 -18.32 15.26
CA ASN A 70 -12.41 -17.33 16.35
C ASN A 70 -11.48 -17.55 17.55
N ASN A 71 -10.85 -18.73 17.66
CA ASN A 71 -10.04 -19.10 18.82
C ASN A 71 -8.59 -18.60 18.78
N LEU A 72 -8.16 -17.98 17.69
CA LEU A 72 -6.79 -17.46 17.54
C LEU A 72 -6.79 -15.94 17.41
N PRO A 73 -5.98 -15.19 18.17
CA PRO A 73 -5.93 -13.72 18.10
C PRO A 73 -5.15 -13.18 16.87
N TRP A 74 -5.09 -13.95 15.78
CA TRP A 74 -4.37 -13.56 14.57
C TRP A 74 -4.96 -12.32 13.86
N PRO A 75 -6.29 -12.07 13.87
CA PRO A 75 -6.86 -10.89 13.25
C PRO A 75 -6.36 -9.60 13.92
N GLN A 76 -6.33 -9.60 15.27
CA GLN A 76 -5.85 -8.46 16.05
C GLN A 76 -4.36 -8.19 15.79
N LEU A 77 -3.54 -9.24 15.68
CA LEU A 77 -2.12 -9.11 15.39
C LEU A 77 -1.89 -8.49 14.01
N ILE A 78 -2.62 -8.94 12.98
CA ILE A 78 -2.49 -8.36 11.64
C ILE A 78 -2.98 -6.91 11.62
N ALA A 79 -4.04 -6.59 12.34
CA ALA A 79 -4.54 -5.23 12.45
C ALA A 79 -3.51 -4.28 13.10
N ILE A 80 -2.84 -4.71 14.17
CA ILE A 80 -1.76 -3.94 14.80
C ILE A 80 -0.58 -3.75 13.83
N LEU A 81 -0.16 -4.81 13.12
CA LEU A 81 0.91 -4.72 12.12
C LEU A 81 0.52 -3.82 10.94
N SER A 82 -0.73 -3.85 10.53
CA SER A 82 -1.28 -2.96 9.50
C SER A 82 -1.18 -1.50 9.93
N ALA A 83 -1.65 -1.17 11.15
CA ALA A 83 -1.56 0.17 11.70
C ALA A 83 -0.11 0.67 11.80
N ALA A 84 0.78 -0.16 12.34
CA ALA A 84 2.20 0.16 12.43
C ALA A 84 2.82 0.41 11.05
N THR A 85 2.47 -0.41 10.05
CA THR A 85 2.98 -0.30 8.67
C THR A 85 2.49 0.98 7.99
N MET A 86 1.21 1.34 8.15
CA MET A 86 0.64 2.58 7.61
C MET A 86 1.29 3.81 8.24
N THR A 87 1.36 3.85 9.57
CA THR A 87 1.86 4.99 10.33
C THR A 87 3.34 5.21 10.03
N LEU A 88 4.16 4.17 10.15
CA LEU A 88 5.59 4.25 9.90
C LEU A 88 5.88 4.62 8.44
N GLY A 89 5.19 3.98 7.48
CA GLY A 89 5.37 4.28 6.07
C GLY A 89 5.08 5.74 5.73
N ASN A 90 3.98 6.30 6.25
CA ASN A 90 3.60 7.70 5.99
C ASN A 90 4.54 8.70 6.68
N LEU A 91 4.88 8.48 7.97
CA LEU A 91 5.72 9.42 8.73
C LEU A 91 7.14 9.49 8.16
N VAL A 92 7.72 8.34 7.81
CA VAL A 92 9.09 8.32 7.28
C VAL A 92 9.14 8.81 5.84
N ALA A 93 8.08 8.63 5.04
CA ALA A 93 8.00 9.16 3.67
C ALA A 93 8.16 10.68 3.62
N ILE A 94 7.61 11.41 4.60
CA ILE A 94 7.66 12.88 4.65
C ILE A 94 9.09 13.39 4.87
N GLN A 95 9.94 12.62 5.53
CA GLN A 95 11.31 13.02 5.88
C GLN A 95 12.34 12.70 4.79
N GLN A 96 11.92 12.13 3.66
CA GLN A 96 12.85 11.72 2.60
C GLN A 96 13.25 12.90 1.73
N SER A 97 14.51 12.90 1.30
CA SER A 97 15.08 13.85 0.32
C SER A 97 15.06 13.34 -1.12
N SER A 98 14.93 12.03 -1.31
CA SER A 98 14.88 11.37 -2.63
C SER A 98 13.45 10.95 -2.97
N VAL A 99 13.00 11.26 -4.19
CA VAL A 99 11.67 10.87 -4.70
C VAL A 99 11.51 9.35 -4.73
N LYS A 100 12.55 8.59 -5.09
CA LYS A 100 12.53 7.14 -5.06
C LYS A 100 12.29 6.58 -3.65
N ARG A 101 13.01 7.10 -2.64
CA ARG A 101 12.82 6.67 -1.24
C ARG A 101 11.43 7.04 -0.73
N MET A 102 10.93 8.23 -1.07
CA MET A 102 9.58 8.63 -0.73
C MET A 102 8.55 7.66 -1.33
N LEU A 103 8.66 7.30 -2.61
CA LEU A 103 7.79 6.31 -3.25
C LEU A 103 7.95 4.90 -2.63
N ALA A 104 9.15 4.53 -2.16
CA ALA A 104 9.36 3.28 -1.44
C ALA A 104 8.58 3.24 -0.13
N TYR A 105 8.66 4.28 0.70
CA TYR A 105 7.89 4.37 1.95
C TYR A 105 6.39 4.50 1.70
N SER A 106 5.98 5.25 0.67
CA SER A 106 4.59 5.27 0.20
C SER A 106 4.11 3.85 -0.12
N SER A 107 4.92 3.05 -0.81
CA SER A 107 4.57 1.66 -1.15
C SER A 107 4.44 0.75 0.08
N ILE A 108 5.16 1.03 1.18
CA ILE A 108 5.01 0.35 2.47
C ILE A 108 3.67 0.76 3.10
N ALA A 109 3.33 2.04 3.11
CA ALA A 109 2.06 2.52 3.63
C ALA A 109 0.86 1.91 2.88
N HIS A 110 0.93 1.83 1.55
CA HIS A 110 -0.10 1.19 0.73
C HIS A 110 -0.26 -0.30 1.02
N ALA A 111 0.84 -1.03 1.28
CA ALA A 111 0.76 -2.40 1.76
C ALA A 111 0.03 -2.49 3.11
N GLY A 112 0.25 -1.54 4.00
CA GLY A 112 -0.49 -1.43 5.27
C GLY A 112 -2.00 -1.27 5.06
N TYR A 113 -2.45 -0.40 4.14
CA TYR A 113 -3.89 -0.26 3.83
C TYR A 113 -4.52 -1.57 3.35
N MET A 114 -3.83 -2.32 2.48
CA MET A 114 -4.31 -3.62 2.02
C MET A 114 -4.33 -4.67 3.14
N MET A 115 -3.32 -4.63 4.03
CA MET A 115 -3.27 -5.53 5.19
C MET A 115 -4.45 -5.35 6.15
N MET A 116 -5.03 -4.16 6.24
CA MET A 116 -6.16 -3.88 7.12
C MET A 116 -7.41 -4.69 6.76
N ALA A 117 -7.58 -5.03 5.48
CA ALA A 117 -8.71 -5.84 5.03
C ALA A 117 -8.49 -7.35 5.17
N LEU A 118 -7.25 -7.82 5.36
CA LEU A 118 -6.94 -9.25 5.46
C LEU A 118 -7.65 -9.96 6.63
N PRO A 119 -7.75 -9.37 7.84
CA PRO A 119 -8.37 -10.05 8.97
C PRO A 119 -9.86 -10.33 8.82
N LEU A 120 -10.52 -9.59 7.92
CA LEU A 120 -11.97 -9.68 7.75
C LEU A 120 -12.37 -10.96 7.03
N MET A 121 -11.53 -11.47 6.12
CA MET A 121 -11.75 -12.68 5.32
C MET A 121 -13.16 -12.78 4.70
N SER A 122 -13.77 -11.62 4.38
CA SER A 122 -15.06 -11.55 3.69
C SER A 122 -14.86 -11.43 2.19
N THR A 123 -15.89 -11.76 1.41
CA THR A 123 -15.87 -11.57 -0.05
C THR A 123 -15.61 -10.10 -0.40
N SER A 124 -16.30 -9.18 0.28
CA SER A 124 -16.12 -7.72 0.10
C SER A 124 -14.68 -7.28 0.39
N SER A 125 -14.01 -7.86 1.40
CA SER A 125 -12.63 -7.50 1.73
C SER A 125 -11.63 -7.99 0.67
N ILE A 126 -11.85 -9.18 0.11
CA ILE A 126 -11.00 -9.72 -0.97
C ILE A 126 -11.17 -8.89 -2.24
N GLU A 127 -12.41 -8.58 -2.62
CA GLU A 127 -12.71 -7.71 -3.76
C GLU A 127 -12.07 -6.34 -3.58
N GLY A 128 -12.16 -5.75 -2.38
CA GLY A 128 -11.51 -4.48 -2.03
C GLY A 128 -9.99 -4.52 -2.21
N ILE A 129 -9.32 -5.58 -1.75
CA ILE A 129 -7.88 -5.77 -1.92
C ILE A 129 -7.51 -5.90 -3.40
N MET A 130 -8.24 -6.70 -4.17
CA MET A 130 -7.99 -6.90 -5.61
C MET A 130 -8.19 -5.61 -6.40
N MET A 131 -9.27 -4.87 -6.11
CA MET A 131 -9.54 -3.57 -6.72
C MET A 131 -8.43 -2.57 -6.41
N TYR A 132 -8.01 -2.51 -5.13
CA TYR A 132 -6.94 -1.61 -4.72
C TYR A 132 -5.60 -1.95 -5.36
N LEU A 133 -5.24 -3.23 -5.45
CA LEU A 133 -4.02 -3.68 -6.14
C LEU A 133 -4.00 -3.24 -7.59
N THR A 134 -5.14 -3.36 -8.27
CA THR A 134 -5.27 -2.94 -9.67
C THR A 134 -5.06 -1.43 -9.83
N MET A 135 -5.72 -0.62 -8.99
CA MET A 135 -5.54 0.84 -9.02
C MET A 135 -4.11 1.25 -8.65
N TYR A 136 -3.55 0.62 -7.63
CA TYR A 136 -2.18 0.85 -7.18
C TYR A 136 -1.15 0.57 -8.28
N LEU A 137 -1.35 -0.51 -9.06
CA LEU A 137 -0.48 -0.82 -10.20
C LEU A 137 -0.37 0.36 -11.17
N PHE A 138 -1.50 0.90 -11.62
CA PHE A 138 -1.51 2.01 -12.58
C PHE A 138 -0.91 3.29 -12.00
N MET A 139 -1.30 3.67 -10.78
CA MET A 139 -0.83 4.88 -10.12
C MET A 139 0.68 4.85 -9.87
N ASN A 140 1.16 3.73 -9.34
CA ASN A 140 2.55 3.61 -8.94
C ASN A 140 3.48 3.45 -10.14
N LEU A 141 3.12 2.63 -11.13
CA LEU A 141 3.88 2.55 -12.39
C LEU A 141 3.92 3.90 -13.09
N GLY A 142 2.78 4.62 -13.15
CA GLY A 142 2.72 5.96 -13.75
C GLY A 142 3.68 6.94 -13.07
N ALA A 143 3.70 6.97 -11.73
CA ALA A 143 4.64 7.81 -10.98
C ALA A 143 6.10 7.44 -11.28
N PHE A 144 6.45 6.15 -11.29
CA PHE A 144 7.81 5.73 -11.63
C PHE A 144 8.19 6.02 -13.09
N PHE A 145 7.28 5.92 -14.05
CA PHE A 145 7.56 6.32 -15.43
C PHE A 145 7.93 7.80 -15.55
N VAL A 146 7.24 8.66 -14.80
CA VAL A 146 7.59 10.08 -14.75
C VAL A 146 8.97 10.27 -14.13
N VAL A 147 9.30 9.55 -13.05
CA VAL A 147 10.64 9.61 -12.43
C VAL A 147 11.74 9.13 -13.38
N ILE A 148 11.51 8.07 -14.16
CA ILE A 148 12.45 7.57 -15.17
C ILE A 148 12.71 8.67 -16.20
N TYR A 149 11.65 9.27 -16.74
CA TYR A 149 11.79 10.32 -17.75
C TYR A 149 12.57 11.53 -17.23
N ILE A 150 12.27 11.97 -15.99
CA ILE A 150 12.98 13.10 -15.37
C ILE A 150 14.45 12.77 -15.16
N LYS A 151 14.76 11.56 -14.71
CA LYS A 151 16.13 11.09 -14.55
C LYS A 151 16.90 11.11 -15.87
N ASP A 152 16.28 10.68 -16.97
CA ASP A 152 16.91 10.64 -18.28
C ASP A 152 17.17 12.05 -18.85
N VAL A 153 16.31 13.03 -18.53
CA VAL A 153 16.41 14.40 -19.04
C VAL A 153 17.28 15.30 -18.15
N ILE A 154 17.14 15.20 -16.83
CA ILE A 154 17.78 16.11 -15.86
C ILE A 154 18.99 15.46 -15.20
N GLY A 155 19.03 14.12 -15.09
CA GLY A 155 20.13 13.35 -14.51
C GLY A 155 20.07 13.17 -13.00
N GLY A 156 19.02 13.70 -12.31
CA GLY A 156 18.88 13.63 -10.85
C GLY A 156 17.56 12.99 -10.41
N GLU A 157 17.50 12.55 -9.14
CA GLU A 157 16.34 11.91 -8.50
C GLU A 157 15.99 12.57 -7.16
N SER A 158 16.66 13.68 -6.82
CA SER A 158 16.39 14.47 -5.62
C SER A 158 15.18 15.38 -5.81
N PHE A 159 14.51 15.75 -4.73
CA PHE A 159 13.43 16.77 -4.79
C PHE A 159 13.90 18.09 -5.40
N ASP A 160 15.17 18.46 -5.21
CA ASP A 160 15.73 19.69 -5.78
C ASP A 160 15.76 19.65 -7.33
N ASP A 161 15.94 18.47 -7.92
CA ASP A 161 15.93 18.28 -9.38
C ASP A 161 14.52 18.45 -9.98
N PHE A 162 13.47 18.28 -9.15
CA PHE A 162 12.07 18.50 -9.53
C PHE A 162 11.63 19.97 -9.43
N ASN A 163 12.46 20.84 -8.86
CA ASN A 163 12.14 22.25 -8.72
C ASN A 163 11.99 22.94 -10.08
N GLY A 164 10.86 23.62 -10.27
CA GLY A 164 10.56 24.33 -11.51
C GLY A 164 10.13 23.43 -12.67
N LEU A 165 9.94 22.12 -12.46
CA LEU A 165 9.52 21.17 -13.50
C LEU A 165 8.19 21.58 -14.16
N GLY A 166 7.24 22.08 -13.37
CA GLY A 166 5.96 22.54 -13.86
C GLY A 166 6.04 23.69 -14.88
N TRP A 167 7.09 24.53 -14.80
CA TRP A 167 7.33 25.62 -15.74
C TRP A 167 8.13 25.17 -16.95
N LYS A 168 9.13 24.30 -16.76
CA LYS A 168 10.00 23.81 -17.84
C LYS A 168 9.32 22.77 -18.71
N MET A 169 8.57 21.86 -18.10
CA MET A 169 7.90 20.73 -18.75
C MET A 169 6.51 20.52 -18.15
N PRO A 170 5.51 21.36 -18.51
CA PRO A 170 4.21 21.39 -17.84
C PRO A 170 3.44 20.06 -17.92
N HIS A 171 3.54 19.33 -19.03
CA HIS A 171 2.86 18.04 -19.19
C HIS A 171 3.37 16.98 -18.20
N ILE A 172 4.68 16.96 -17.96
CA ILE A 172 5.33 16.00 -17.06
C ILE A 172 5.06 16.38 -15.62
N GLY A 173 5.14 17.67 -15.28
CA GLY A 173 4.78 18.18 -13.97
C GLY A 173 3.31 17.90 -13.61
N MET A 174 2.41 18.10 -14.57
CA MET A 174 0.98 17.78 -14.40
C MET A 174 0.76 16.27 -14.20
N SER A 175 1.43 15.41 -14.98
CA SER A 175 1.32 13.97 -14.85
C SER A 175 1.81 13.50 -13.48
N MET A 176 2.95 14.01 -13.00
CA MET A 176 3.46 13.68 -11.65
C MET A 176 2.49 14.08 -10.57
N THR A 177 1.96 15.31 -10.64
CA THR A 177 0.97 15.82 -9.69
C THR A 177 -0.29 14.94 -9.68
N LEU A 178 -0.78 14.53 -10.85
CA LEU A 178 -1.96 13.68 -10.98
C LEU A 178 -1.72 12.31 -10.32
N PHE A 179 -0.57 11.67 -10.57
CA PHE A 179 -0.26 10.38 -9.94
C PHE A 179 -0.05 10.51 -8.43
N MET A 180 0.59 11.59 -7.95
CA MET A 180 0.76 11.84 -6.52
C MET A 180 -0.59 12.08 -5.82
N VAL A 181 -1.47 12.86 -6.43
CA VAL A 181 -2.84 13.08 -5.94
C VAL A 181 -3.64 11.77 -5.93
N ALA A 182 -3.47 10.93 -6.95
CA ALA A 182 -4.11 9.62 -6.99
C ALA A 182 -3.59 8.68 -5.90
N LEU A 183 -2.28 8.67 -5.61
CA LEU A 183 -1.70 7.89 -4.51
C LEU A 183 -2.18 8.38 -3.14
N THR A 184 -2.36 9.69 -2.94
CA THR A 184 -2.96 10.20 -1.70
C THR A 184 -4.43 9.80 -1.55
N GLY A 185 -5.13 9.55 -2.65
CA GLY A 185 -6.53 9.11 -2.65
C GLY A 185 -7.51 10.25 -2.45
N LEU A 186 -7.28 11.42 -3.08
CA LEU A 186 -8.26 12.50 -3.10
C LEU A 186 -9.38 12.20 -4.11
N PRO A 187 -10.66 12.48 -3.78
CA PRO A 187 -11.74 12.43 -4.77
C PRO A 187 -11.46 13.43 -5.92
N PRO A 188 -11.68 13.11 -7.16
CA PRO A 188 -12.30 11.92 -7.79
C PRO A 188 -11.31 10.87 -8.33
N THR A 189 -10.15 10.68 -7.71
CA THR A 189 -9.09 9.82 -8.23
C THR A 189 -9.34 8.33 -7.99
N ALA A 190 -8.68 7.48 -8.80
CA ALA A 190 -8.76 6.03 -8.68
C ALA A 190 -8.28 5.52 -7.29
N GLY A 191 -7.29 6.17 -6.69
CA GLY A 191 -6.80 5.83 -5.35
C GLY A 191 -7.85 6.03 -4.25
N PHE A 192 -8.72 7.03 -4.39
CA PHE A 192 -9.87 7.20 -3.50
C PHE A 192 -10.83 6.01 -3.60
N VAL A 193 -11.18 5.62 -4.82
CA VAL A 193 -12.10 4.49 -5.05
C VAL A 193 -11.56 3.22 -4.39
N GLY A 194 -10.28 2.88 -4.63
CA GLY A 194 -9.67 1.69 -4.04
C GLY A 194 -9.65 1.73 -2.50
N LYS A 195 -9.28 2.85 -1.88
CA LYS A 195 -9.32 3.02 -0.42
C LYS A 195 -10.75 2.93 0.11
N PHE A 196 -11.70 3.52 -0.60
CA PHE A 196 -13.12 3.49 -0.21
C PHE A 196 -13.66 2.06 -0.12
N TYR A 197 -13.34 1.19 -1.10
CA TYR A 197 -13.75 -0.22 -1.04
C TYR A 197 -13.16 -0.96 0.16
N ILE A 198 -11.88 -0.74 0.47
CA ILE A 198 -11.25 -1.33 1.66
C ILE A 198 -11.92 -0.82 2.94
N PHE A 199 -12.16 0.49 3.04
CA PHE A 199 -12.77 1.09 4.23
C PHE A 199 -14.24 0.68 4.39
N ALA A 200 -14.99 0.58 3.30
CA ALA A 200 -16.35 0.09 3.32
C ALA A 200 -16.42 -1.34 3.88
N ALA A 201 -15.56 -2.24 3.41
CA ALA A 201 -15.49 -3.60 3.91
C ALA A 201 -15.15 -3.66 5.42
N VAL A 202 -14.26 -2.76 5.89
CA VAL A 202 -13.90 -2.67 7.31
C VAL A 202 -15.07 -2.17 8.16
N ILE A 203 -15.82 -1.20 7.67
CA ILE A 203 -16.99 -0.64 8.38
C ILE A 203 -18.14 -1.66 8.41
N GLU A 204 -18.39 -2.36 7.30
CA GLU A 204 -19.41 -3.42 7.23
C GLU A 204 -19.15 -4.54 8.24
N ALA A 205 -17.88 -4.86 8.52
CA ALA A 205 -17.51 -5.85 9.52
C ALA A 205 -17.86 -5.45 10.96
N GLY A 206 -18.23 -4.19 11.22
CA GLY A 206 -18.81 -3.70 12.49
C GLY A 206 -17.89 -3.78 13.70
N SER A 207 -16.59 -4.02 13.52
CA SER A 207 -15.64 -4.12 14.60
C SER A 207 -15.14 -2.75 15.03
N ASN A 208 -15.43 -2.32 16.25
CA ASN A 208 -14.98 -1.05 16.83
C ASN A 208 -13.46 -0.89 16.79
N PHE A 209 -12.72 -1.99 16.90
CA PHE A 209 -11.26 -1.99 16.83
C PHE A 209 -10.72 -1.56 15.46
N TYR A 210 -11.34 -2.02 14.37
CA TYR A 210 -10.93 -1.64 13.01
C TYR A 210 -11.34 -0.21 12.66
N CYS A 211 -12.45 0.28 13.20
CA CYS A 211 -12.85 1.68 13.03
C CYS A 211 -11.82 2.64 13.65
N CYS A 212 -11.25 2.31 14.81
CA CYS A 212 -10.17 3.10 15.41
C CYS A 212 -8.92 3.18 14.52
N LEU A 213 -8.59 2.12 13.77
CA LEU A 213 -7.46 2.13 12.84
C LEU A 213 -7.63 3.11 11.67
N LEU A 214 -8.86 3.36 11.24
CA LEU A 214 -9.16 4.37 10.22
C LEU A 214 -8.82 5.78 10.69
N TYR A 215 -9.07 6.08 11.97
CA TYR A 215 -8.77 7.38 12.56
C TYR A 215 -7.29 7.59 12.89
N THR A 216 -6.52 6.53 13.09
CA THR A 216 -5.08 6.62 13.39
C THR A 216 -4.19 6.67 12.15
N SER A 217 -4.76 6.50 10.95
CA SER A 217 -3.98 6.66 9.73
C SER A 217 -3.74 8.17 9.49
N PRO A 218 -2.49 8.66 9.59
CA PRO A 218 -2.21 10.08 9.40
C PRO A 218 -2.55 10.47 7.97
N SER A 219 -3.53 11.38 7.84
CA SER A 219 -3.81 12.04 6.58
C SER A 219 -2.71 13.06 6.31
N PRO A 220 -2.26 13.25 5.06
CA PRO A 220 -1.33 14.33 4.71
C PRO A 220 -1.81 15.73 5.11
N ARG A 221 -3.09 15.87 5.49
CA ARG A 221 -3.66 17.13 5.98
C ARG A 221 -3.33 17.43 7.43
N ASP A 222 -3.00 16.42 8.24
CA ASP A 222 -2.76 16.58 9.68
C ASP A 222 -1.33 17.08 9.98
N CYS A 223 -0.46 17.15 8.98
CA CYS A 223 0.91 17.66 9.10
C CYS A 223 1.05 19.17 8.84
N LYS A 224 -0.05 19.94 8.77
CA LYS A 224 -0.06 21.38 8.53
C LYS A 224 -0.73 22.18 9.67
N THR A 225 -0.50 21.80 10.90
CA THR A 225 -0.73 22.69 12.06
C THR A 225 0.52 22.80 12.89
#